data_c59964ea9809f3eb3503ffd2a6607bcd
#
_entry.id   c59964ea9809f3eb3503ffd2a6607bcd
#
_cell.length_a   1.000
_cell.length_b   1.000
_cell.length_c   1.000
_cell.angle_alpha   90.00
_cell.angle_beta   90.00
_cell.angle_gamma   90.00
#
_symmetry.space_group_name_H-M   'P 1'
#
loop_
_entity.id
_entity.type
_entity.pdbx_description
1 polymer ?
#
loop_
_entity_poly.entity_id
_entity_poly.type
_entity_poly.pdbx_seq_one_letter_code
_entity_poly.pdbx_strand_id
1 'polypeptide(L)'
;MSKTFGDTVNYNLSGINSMIGKVSQLRTEIEKIKNGYDEYIVSNLAPNWRTSGCEAMIKKLQDFSNNDLQNFIKYLENKIEDLQDSNGYVNHIDIS
;
A
#
# COMPACT_ATOMS: atom_id res chain seq x y z
N MET A 1 -33.61 -11.06 1.40
CA MET A 1 -32.28 -11.62 1.26
C MET A 1 -32.23 -13.01 1.82
N SER A 2 -31.81 -13.95 1.03
CA SER A 2 -31.92 -15.35 1.40
C SER A 2 -30.63 -15.94 1.97
N LYS A 3 -29.56 -15.17 2.02
CA LYS A 3 -28.32 -15.69 2.54
C LYS A 3 -28.37 -15.89 4.05
N THR A 4 -27.89 -17.00 4.49
CA THR A 4 -27.75 -17.28 5.90
C THR A 4 -26.56 -16.52 6.47
N PHE A 5 -26.49 -16.41 7.78
CA PHE A 5 -25.37 -15.79 8.44
C PHE A 5 -24.07 -16.55 8.12
N GLY A 6 -24.14 -17.89 8.12
CA GLY A 6 -22.96 -18.70 7.80
C GLY A 6 -22.42 -18.46 6.40
N ASP A 7 -23.31 -18.34 5.41
CA ASP A 7 -22.91 -18.04 4.04
C ASP A 7 -22.23 -16.67 3.95
N THR A 8 -22.77 -15.69 4.67
CA THR A 8 -22.21 -14.36 4.69
C THR A 8 -20.81 -14.36 5.31
N VAL A 9 -20.62 -15.09 6.41
CA VAL A 9 -19.33 -15.20 7.07
C VAL A 9 -18.31 -15.87 6.15
N ASN A 10 -18.68 -16.97 5.50
CA ASN A 10 -17.78 -17.68 4.59
C ASN A 10 -17.39 -16.82 3.41
N TYR A 11 -18.36 -16.08 2.84
CA TYR A 11 -18.08 -15.18 1.75
C TYR A 11 -17.11 -14.07 2.18
N ASN A 12 -17.34 -13.47 3.35
CA ASN A 12 -16.48 -12.40 3.86
C ASN A 12 -15.07 -12.91 4.11
N LEU A 13 -14.90 -14.11 4.64
CA LEU A 13 -13.59 -14.69 4.86
C LEU A 13 -12.82 -14.83 3.55
N SER A 14 -13.46 -15.41 2.53
CA SER A 14 -12.85 -15.57 1.21
C SER A 14 -12.55 -14.20 0.58
N GLY A 15 -13.48 -13.26 0.67
CA GLY A 15 -13.32 -11.91 0.15
C GLY A 15 -12.20 -11.17 0.85
N ILE A 16 -12.09 -11.30 2.16
CA ILE A 16 -11.03 -10.68 2.94
C ILE A 16 -9.67 -11.23 2.54
N ASN A 17 -9.54 -12.54 2.41
CA ASN A 17 -8.29 -13.17 1.98
C ASN A 17 -7.87 -12.71 0.59
N SER A 18 -8.82 -12.63 -0.34
CA SER A 18 -8.58 -12.12 -1.68
C SER A 18 -8.13 -10.66 -1.64
N MET A 19 -8.76 -9.86 -0.81
CA MET A 19 -8.44 -8.44 -0.67
C MET A 19 -7.05 -8.24 -0.06
N ILE A 20 -6.69 -9.03 0.95
CA ILE A 20 -5.35 -9.00 1.53
C ILE A 20 -4.30 -9.25 0.45
N GLY A 21 -4.51 -10.25 -0.40
CA GLY A 21 -3.59 -10.53 -1.49
C GLY A 21 -3.46 -9.38 -2.46
N LYS A 22 -4.58 -8.77 -2.84
CA LYS A 22 -4.59 -7.64 -3.78
C LYS A 22 -3.95 -6.39 -3.18
N VAL A 23 -4.23 -6.08 -1.93
CA VAL A 23 -3.65 -4.91 -1.27
C VAL A 23 -2.16 -5.12 -1.05
N SER A 24 -1.74 -6.34 -0.70
CA SER A 24 -0.32 -6.67 -0.56
C SER A 24 0.42 -6.52 -1.88
N GLN A 25 -0.20 -6.94 -2.98
CA GLN A 25 0.36 -6.78 -4.31
C GLN A 25 0.48 -5.29 -4.68
N LEU A 26 -0.55 -4.51 -4.39
CA LEU A 26 -0.54 -3.08 -4.64
C LEU A 26 0.58 -2.40 -3.85
N ARG A 27 0.74 -2.76 -2.58
CA ARG A 27 1.83 -2.23 -1.75
C ARG A 27 3.19 -2.52 -2.39
N THR A 28 3.41 -3.73 -2.86
CA THR A 28 4.66 -4.12 -3.51
C THR A 28 4.89 -3.32 -4.78
N GLU A 29 3.84 -3.11 -5.59
CA GLU A 29 3.94 -2.32 -6.82
C GLU A 29 4.26 -0.86 -6.52
N ILE A 30 3.62 -0.26 -5.52
CA ILE A 30 3.89 1.12 -5.12
C ILE A 30 5.32 1.25 -4.59
N GLU A 31 5.80 0.28 -3.84
CA GLU A 31 7.17 0.27 -3.35
C GLU A 31 8.18 0.23 -4.50
N LYS A 32 7.92 -0.57 -5.51
CA LYS A 32 8.74 -0.61 -6.72
C LYS A 32 8.75 0.73 -7.45
N ILE A 33 7.59 1.34 -7.56
CA ILE A 33 7.47 2.67 -8.19
C ILE A 33 8.28 3.69 -7.40
N LYS A 34 8.15 3.67 -6.07
CA LYS A 34 8.91 4.58 -5.21
C LYS A 34 10.41 4.39 -5.39
N ASN A 35 10.87 3.15 -5.39
CA ASN A 35 12.31 2.86 -5.55
C ASN A 35 12.83 3.31 -6.90
N GLY A 36 12.09 3.07 -7.98
CA GLY A 36 12.45 3.55 -9.31
C GLY A 36 12.43 5.06 -9.41
N TYR A 37 11.47 5.70 -8.77
CA TYR A 37 11.36 7.14 -8.70
C TYR A 37 12.57 7.74 -7.96
N ASP A 38 12.91 7.20 -6.81
CA ASP A 38 14.05 7.66 -6.01
C ASP A 38 15.37 7.49 -6.80
N GLU A 39 15.54 6.36 -7.44
CA GLU A 39 16.73 6.08 -8.23
C GLU A 39 16.85 7.04 -9.39
N TYR A 40 15.76 7.33 -10.09
CA TYR A 40 15.76 8.26 -11.20
C TYR A 40 16.18 9.66 -10.75
N ILE A 41 15.68 10.11 -9.60
CA ILE A 41 16.03 11.43 -9.06
C ILE A 41 17.53 11.49 -8.77
N VAL A 42 18.06 10.47 -8.07
CA VAL A 42 19.45 10.46 -7.63
C VAL A 42 20.39 10.26 -8.82
N SER A 43 20.06 9.36 -9.75
CA SER A 43 20.96 8.95 -10.81
C SER A 43 20.87 9.82 -12.05
N ASN A 44 19.70 10.39 -12.34
CA ASN A 44 19.50 11.12 -13.60
C ASN A 44 19.21 12.60 -13.40
N LEU A 45 18.35 12.96 -12.46
CA LEU A 45 17.97 14.36 -12.31
C LEU A 45 18.99 15.17 -11.53
N ALA A 46 19.39 14.70 -10.36
CA ALA A 46 20.29 15.46 -9.50
C ALA A 46 21.65 15.76 -10.15
N PRO A 47 22.31 14.79 -10.84
CA PRO A 47 23.57 15.09 -11.50
C PRO A 47 23.47 16.08 -12.65
N ASN A 48 22.32 16.17 -13.31
CA ASN A 48 22.13 16.96 -14.51
C ASN A 48 21.49 18.32 -14.24
N TRP A 49 20.83 18.49 -13.11
CA TRP A 49 20.13 19.71 -12.73
C TRP A 49 20.85 20.35 -11.54
N ARG A 50 21.75 21.30 -11.84
CA ARG A 50 22.59 21.91 -10.80
C ARG A 50 22.32 23.39 -10.56
N THR A 51 21.27 23.94 -11.16
CA THR A 51 20.86 25.31 -10.85
C THR A 51 20.03 25.30 -9.57
N SER A 52 20.00 26.44 -8.87
CA SER A 52 19.24 26.52 -7.61
C SER A 52 17.76 26.23 -7.77
N GLY A 53 17.18 26.63 -8.91
CA GLY A 53 15.78 26.32 -9.20
C GLY A 53 15.52 24.82 -9.38
N CYS A 54 16.45 24.13 -10.04
CA CYS A 54 16.34 22.69 -10.25
C CYS A 54 16.59 21.92 -8.96
N GLU A 55 17.51 22.40 -8.12
CA GLU A 55 17.72 21.81 -6.80
C GLU A 55 16.50 21.88 -5.93
N ALA A 56 15.80 23.01 -5.95
CA ALA A 56 14.54 23.16 -5.22
C ALA A 56 13.48 22.18 -5.73
N MET A 57 13.41 21.97 -7.04
CA MET A 57 12.49 21.02 -7.64
C MET A 57 12.83 19.57 -7.24
N ILE A 58 14.12 19.23 -7.29
CA ILE A 58 14.59 17.89 -6.89
C ILE A 58 14.20 17.63 -5.45
N LYS A 59 14.37 18.62 -4.56
CA LYS A 59 13.99 18.48 -3.17
C LYS A 59 12.50 18.22 -3.02
N LYS A 60 11.66 18.91 -3.78
CA LYS A 60 10.21 18.68 -3.76
C LYS A 60 9.86 17.27 -4.23
N LEU A 61 10.54 16.79 -5.26
CA LEU A 61 10.33 15.43 -5.75
C LEU A 61 10.73 14.39 -4.70
N GLN A 62 11.85 14.63 -4.01
CA GLN A 62 12.29 13.76 -2.93
C GLN A 62 11.33 13.80 -1.75
N ASP A 63 10.83 14.99 -1.40
CA ASP A 63 9.86 15.15 -0.32
C ASP A 63 8.56 14.41 -0.66
N PHE A 64 8.11 14.47 -1.91
CA PHE A 64 6.95 13.72 -2.35
C PHE A 64 7.16 12.21 -2.14
N SER A 65 8.32 11.70 -2.53
CA SER A 65 8.63 10.28 -2.36
C SER A 65 8.68 9.90 -0.89
N ASN A 66 9.40 10.68 -0.09
CA ASN A 66 9.64 10.33 1.31
C ASN A 66 8.41 10.55 2.20
N ASN A 67 7.53 11.46 1.81
CA ASN A 67 6.34 11.76 2.59
C ASN A 67 5.10 11.12 1.98
N ASP A 68 4.71 11.51 0.77
CA ASP A 68 3.43 11.08 0.20
C ASP A 68 3.44 9.63 -0.20
N LEU A 69 4.46 9.17 -0.93
CA LEU A 69 4.54 7.77 -1.34
C LEU A 69 4.77 6.86 -0.13
N GLN A 70 5.64 7.27 0.78
CA GLN A 70 5.90 6.48 1.98
C GLN A 70 4.67 6.40 2.87
N ASN A 71 3.92 7.48 3.02
CA ASN A 71 2.68 7.48 3.80
C ASN A 71 1.62 6.61 3.14
N PHE A 72 1.57 6.59 1.82
CA PHE A 72 0.65 5.71 1.11
C PHE A 72 1.00 4.25 1.35
N ILE A 73 2.28 3.90 1.32
CA ILE A 73 2.74 2.54 1.62
C ILE A 73 2.32 2.15 3.04
N LYS A 74 2.53 3.04 4.00
CA LYS A 74 2.10 2.80 5.39
C LYS A 74 0.60 2.63 5.51
N TYR A 75 -0.15 3.43 4.77
CA TYR A 75 -1.60 3.31 4.73
C TYR A 75 -2.01 1.92 4.26
N LEU A 76 -1.39 1.43 3.18
CA LEU A 76 -1.67 0.09 2.67
C LEU A 76 -1.30 -1.00 3.68
N GLU A 77 -0.17 -0.85 4.36
CA GLU A 77 0.25 -1.78 5.40
C GLU A 77 -0.76 -1.83 6.54
N ASN A 78 -1.27 -0.67 6.96
CA ASN A 78 -2.30 -0.60 7.98
C ASN A 78 -3.60 -1.25 7.52
N LYS A 79 -3.96 -1.09 6.25
CA LYS A 79 -5.16 -1.74 5.70
C LYS A 79 -4.99 -3.25 5.61
N ILE A 80 -3.81 -3.73 5.30
CA ILE A 80 -3.52 -5.17 5.31
C ILE A 80 -3.70 -5.70 6.73
N GLU A 81 -3.15 -5.00 7.72
CA GLU A 81 -3.28 -5.39 9.12
C GLU A 81 -4.75 -5.40 9.56
N ASP A 82 -5.51 -4.37 9.22
CA ASP A 82 -6.94 -4.31 9.52
C ASP A 82 -7.69 -5.49 8.90
N LEU A 83 -7.36 -5.84 7.67
CA LEU A 83 -7.98 -6.97 6.99
C LEU A 83 -7.60 -8.29 7.63
N GLN A 84 -6.35 -8.43 8.07
CA GLN A 84 -5.90 -9.63 8.78
C GLN A 84 -6.62 -9.78 10.11
N ASP A 85 -6.81 -8.68 10.83
CA ASP A 85 -7.55 -8.69 12.09
C ASP A 85 -9.00 -9.07 11.85
N SER A 86 -9.62 -8.53 10.81
CA SER A 86 -10.99 -8.89 10.42
C SER A 86 -11.09 -10.37 10.06
N ASN A 87 -10.10 -10.88 9.34
CA ASN A 87 -10.04 -12.29 8.97
C ASN A 87 -9.96 -13.17 10.22
N GLY A 88 -9.12 -12.80 11.17
CA GLY A 88 -9.01 -13.51 12.45
C GLY A 88 -10.31 -13.48 13.23
N TYR A 89 -10.99 -12.35 13.26
CA TYR A 89 -12.27 -12.22 13.94
C TYR A 89 -13.34 -13.10 13.28
N VAL A 90 -13.41 -13.10 11.97
CA VAL A 90 -14.36 -13.94 11.24
C VAL A 90 -14.09 -15.41 11.49
N ASN A 91 -12.84 -15.82 11.48
CA ASN A 91 -12.45 -17.19 11.79
C ASN A 91 -12.88 -17.60 13.20
N HIS A 92 -12.69 -16.72 14.15
CA HIS A 92 -13.08 -16.97 15.54
C HIS A 92 -14.60 -17.16 15.66
N ILE A 93 -15.40 -16.34 15.00
CA ILE A 93 -16.84 -16.47 14.99
C ILE A 93 -17.25 -17.77 14.32
N ASP A 94 -16.60 -18.13 13.22
CA ASP A 94 -16.92 -19.34 12.47
C ASP A 94 -16.67 -20.59 13.28
N ILE A 95 -15.65 -20.57 14.12
CA ILE A 95 -15.33 -21.70 15.00
C ILE A 95 -16.33 -21.81 16.15
N SER A 96 -16.74 -20.70 16.70
CA SER A 96 -17.65 -20.69 17.84
C SER A 96 -19.11 -20.85 17.44
#